data_6e1212fea586b6782123274a0ef04d20
#
_entry.id   6e1212fea586b6782123274a0ef04d20
#
_cell.length_a   1.000
_cell.length_b   1.000
_cell.length_c   1.000
_cell.angle_alpha   90.00
_cell.angle_beta   90.00
_cell.angle_gamma   90.00
#
_symmetry.space_group_name_H-M   'P 1'
#
loop_
_entity.id
_entity.type
_entity.pdbx_description
1 polymer ?
#
loop_
_entity_poly.entity_id
_entity_poly.type
_entity_poly.pdbx_seq_one_letter_code
_entity_poly.pdbx_strand_id
1 'polypeptide(L)'
;MGMNNSTFNPLKKFKKETIPPTEIDNYFRYQTIQGYVHDMEAAMEGGVGGHAGLFSNAMDVAKMMQIYIKKGNYGGHQYFSAKTFDDFNTCYFCAEGNRRGIGFDKQQLPGKAGPTCGCASLTSFGHTGFTGTIAWADPETELVYIFLANRTFPSSETNKLSKENIREDIQQIIYEAMI
;
A
#
# COMPACT_ATOMS: atom_id res chain seq x y z
N MET A 1 -17.32 6.85 4.19
CA MET A 1 -16.17 6.21 4.83
C MET A 1 -15.40 7.12 5.82
N GLY A 2 -15.55 8.42 5.77
CA GLY A 2 -14.83 9.34 6.67
C GLY A 2 -13.30 9.33 6.51
N MET A 3 -12.81 9.17 5.30
CA MET A 3 -11.38 9.21 4.96
C MET A 3 -10.94 10.66 4.69
N ASN A 4 -10.99 11.48 5.72
CA ASN A 4 -10.80 12.93 5.60
C ASN A 4 -9.34 13.36 5.34
N ASN A 5 -8.38 12.48 5.51
CA ASN A 5 -6.95 12.75 5.28
C ASN A 5 -6.43 12.09 3.99
N SER A 6 -7.31 11.48 3.20
CA SER A 6 -6.95 10.90 1.90
C SER A 6 -7.27 11.86 0.78
N THR A 7 -6.28 12.17 -0.06
CA THR A 7 -6.43 13.11 -1.17
C THR A 7 -5.31 12.98 -2.19
N PHE A 8 -5.61 13.35 -3.43
CA PHE A 8 -4.58 13.71 -4.40
C PHE A 8 -4.23 15.19 -4.24
N ASN A 9 -3.05 15.61 -4.71
CA ASN A 9 -2.59 16.99 -4.65
C ASN A 9 -2.79 17.63 -3.25
N PRO A 10 -2.17 17.09 -2.20
CA PRO A 10 -2.48 17.38 -0.79
C PRO A 10 -2.26 18.84 -0.40
N LEU A 11 -1.40 19.60 -1.10
CA LEU A 11 -1.16 21.03 -0.83
C LEU A 11 -2.38 21.91 -1.08
N LYS A 12 -3.41 21.40 -1.77
CA LYS A 12 -4.72 22.08 -1.89
C LYS A 12 -5.52 22.04 -0.58
N LYS A 13 -5.17 21.17 0.35
CA LYS A 13 -5.93 20.89 1.57
C LYS A 13 -5.11 20.99 2.85
N PHE A 14 -3.84 20.62 2.79
CA PHE A 14 -2.95 20.52 3.94
C PHE A 14 -1.75 21.44 3.81
N LYS A 15 -1.23 21.89 4.95
CA LYS A 15 0.02 22.64 4.99
C LYS A 15 1.20 21.73 4.62
N LYS A 16 2.16 22.27 3.87
CA LYS A 16 3.33 21.53 3.40
C LYS A 16 4.12 20.88 4.56
N GLU A 17 4.22 21.56 5.68
CA GLU A 17 4.97 21.13 6.86
C GLU A 17 4.38 19.87 7.55
N THR A 18 3.12 19.55 7.24
CA THR A 18 2.46 18.35 7.77
C THR A 18 2.73 17.10 6.93
N ILE A 19 3.42 17.26 5.82
CA ILE A 19 3.74 16.18 4.88
C ILE A 19 5.26 15.98 4.88
N PRO A 20 5.77 14.77 5.14
CA PRO A 20 7.21 14.55 5.10
C PRO A 20 7.76 14.73 3.68
N PRO A 21 8.99 15.25 3.53
CA PRO A 21 9.65 15.29 2.23
C PRO A 21 9.96 13.89 1.75
N THR A 22 9.82 13.63 0.45
CA THR A 22 9.94 12.29 -0.12
C THR A 22 11.32 12.01 -0.70
N GLU A 23 11.92 12.96 -1.39
CA GLU A 23 13.24 12.83 -2.01
C GLU A 23 13.85 14.20 -2.29
N ILE A 24 15.17 14.30 -2.29
CA ILE A 24 15.90 15.41 -2.91
C ILE A 24 16.14 14.99 -4.37
N ASP A 25 15.22 15.38 -5.24
CA ASP A 25 15.23 15.03 -6.67
C ASP A 25 16.24 15.91 -7.41
N ASN A 26 17.31 15.31 -7.90
CA ASN A 26 18.39 15.97 -8.63
C ASN A 26 18.49 15.53 -10.11
N TYR A 27 17.48 14.81 -10.61
CA TYR A 27 17.51 14.23 -11.96
C TYR A 27 16.28 14.59 -12.82
N PHE A 28 15.12 14.88 -12.21
CA PHE A 28 13.88 15.18 -12.94
C PHE A 28 13.32 16.56 -12.61
N ARG A 29 13.01 16.85 -11.32
CA ARG A 29 12.40 18.12 -10.90
C ARG A 29 13.37 19.08 -10.25
N TYR A 30 14.58 18.65 -9.93
CA TYR A 30 15.66 19.47 -9.35
C TYR A 30 15.25 20.24 -8.09
N GLN A 31 14.51 19.58 -7.20
CA GLN A 31 14.01 20.16 -5.95
C GLN A 31 13.74 19.08 -4.89
N THR A 32 13.56 19.51 -3.64
CA THR A 32 13.03 18.61 -2.61
C THR A 32 11.55 18.36 -2.86
N ILE A 33 11.19 17.12 -3.12
CA ILE A 33 9.81 16.69 -3.32
C ILE A 33 9.12 16.62 -1.96
N GLN A 34 8.13 17.49 -1.74
CA GLN A 34 7.32 17.52 -0.52
C GLN A 34 5.90 18.00 -0.83
N GLY A 35 4.90 17.15 -0.58
CA GLY A 35 3.51 17.42 -0.90
C GLY A 35 3.16 17.26 -2.38
N TYR A 36 4.06 16.70 -3.17
CA TYR A 36 3.87 16.29 -4.56
C TYR A 36 4.10 14.80 -4.69
N VAL A 37 3.42 14.16 -5.66
CA VAL A 37 3.64 12.73 -5.93
C VAL A 37 5.10 12.47 -6.28
N HIS A 38 5.67 11.40 -5.72
CA HIS A 38 7.05 11.01 -5.99
C HIS A 38 7.21 10.51 -7.42
N ASP A 39 6.29 9.67 -7.87
CA ASP A 39 6.30 9.07 -9.20
C ASP A 39 6.30 10.12 -10.32
N MET A 40 7.19 9.95 -11.29
CA MET A 40 7.40 10.92 -12.37
C MET A 40 6.26 10.93 -13.38
N GLU A 41 5.73 9.73 -13.71
CA GLU A 41 4.64 9.61 -14.69
C GLU A 41 3.37 10.25 -14.12
N ALA A 42 3.01 9.91 -12.89
CA ALA A 42 1.88 10.55 -12.22
C ALA A 42 2.10 12.07 -12.04
N ALA A 43 3.32 12.53 -11.84
CA ALA A 43 3.61 13.97 -11.78
C ALA A 43 3.36 14.67 -13.12
N MET A 44 3.71 14.06 -14.24
CA MET A 44 3.41 14.57 -15.58
C MET A 44 1.92 14.58 -15.88
N GLU A 45 1.15 13.68 -15.27
CA GLU A 45 -0.32 13.64 -15.31
C GLU A 45 -1.01 14.61 -14.35
N GLY A 46 -0.26 15.53 -13.72
CA GLY A 46 -0.81 16.51 -12.78
C GLY A 46 -0.98 16.00 -11.36
N GLY A 47 -0.31 14.90 -11.00
CA GLY A 47 -0.28 14.34 -9.64
C GLY A 47 -1.45 13.40 -9.31
N VAL A 48 -2.23 12.98 -10.31
CA VAL A 48 -3.38 12.07 -10.14
C VAL A 48 -3.26 10.93 -11.14
N GLY A 49 -2.60 9.86 -10.76
CA GLY A 49 -2.48 8.64 -11.55
C GLY A 49 -3.23 7.47 -10.90
N GLY A 50 -3.60 6.49 -11.70
CA GLY A 50 -4.22 5.25 -11.20
C GLY A 50 -3.23 4.38 -10.40
N HIS A 51 -1.93 4.55 -10.62
CA HIS A 51 -0.84 3.80 -10.01
C HIS A 51 -0.13 4.56 -8.89
N ALA A 52 -0.24 5.90 -8.84
CA ALA A 52 0.42 6.74 -7.84
C ALA A 52 -0.29 8.09 -7.66
N GLY A 53 0.04 8.81 -6.57
CA GLY A 53 -0.43 10.18 -6.31
C GLY A 53 -1.34 10.32 -5.09
N LEU A 54 -1.83 9.23 -4.52
CA LEU A 54 -2.63 9.28 -3.30
C LEU A 54 -1.75 9.59 -2.07
N PHE A 55 -2.15 10.60 -1.31
CA PHE A 55 -1.66 10.90 0.03
C PHE A 55 -2.71 10.51 1.06
N SER A 56 -2.28 9.90 2.15
CA SER A 56 -3.19 9.41 3.19
C SER A 56 -2.46 9.29 4.54
N ASN A 57 -3.17 8.80 5.55
CA ASN A 57 -2.62 8.34 6.82
C ASN A 57 -3.01 6.87 7.06
N ALA A 58 -2.41 6.24 8.07
CA ALA A 58 -2.63 4.82 8.36
C ALA A 58 -4.10 4.49 8.65
N MET A 59 -4.80 5.35 9.39
CA MET A 59 -6.21 5.13 9.75
C MET A 59 -7.14 5.15 8.53
N ASP A 60 -6.93 6.08 7.60
CA ASP A 60 -7.76 6.16 6.41
C ASP A 60 -7.47 4.98 5.46
N VAL A 61 -6.20 4.60 5.29
CA VAL A 61 -5.84 3.40 4.52
C VAL A 61 -6.41 2.14 5.18
N ALA A 62 -6.40 2.03 6.51
CA ALA A 62 -7.01 0.89 7.22
C ALA A 62 -8.52 0.78 6.97
N LYS A 63 -9.25 1.90 6.91
CA LYS A 63 -10.68 1.90 6.52
C LYS A 63 -10.89 1.34 5.11
N MET A 64 -10.01 1.70 4.16
CA MET A 64 -10.06 1.15 2.81
C MET A 64 -9.77 -0.35 2.79
N MET A 65 -8.77 -0.81 3.55
CA MET A 65 -8.49 -2.24 3.64
C MET A 65 -9.63 -3.01 4.32
N GLN A 66 -10.28 -2.41 5.31
CA GLN A 66 -11.41 -3.01 6.00
C GLN A 66 -12.62 -3.21 5.08
N ILE A 67 -12.92 -2.24 4.17
CA ILE A 67 -14.02 -2.42 3.20
C ILE A 67 -13.75 -3.59 2.26
N TYR A 68 -12.48 -3.84 1.91
CA TYR A 68 -12.10 -5.00 1.09
C TYR A 68 -12.28 -6.32 1.87
N ILE A 69 -11.82 -6.42 3.12
CA ILE A 69 -12.06 -7.61 3.98
C ILE A 69 -13.57 -7.90 4.09
N LYS A 70 -14.38 -6.86 4.28
CA LYS A 70 -15.84 -6.99 4.40
C LYS A 70 -16.55 -7.02 3.03
N LYS A 71 -15.79 -7.33 1.94
CA LYS A 71 -16.29 -7.54 0.58
C LYS A 71 -17.23 -6.44 0.10
N GLY A 72 -16.82 -5.19 0.33
CA GLY A 72 -17.55 -4.00 -0.11
C GLY A 72 -18.47 -3.39 0.94
N ASN A 73 -18.66 -4.00 2.09
CA ASN A 73 -19.50 -3.43 3.16
C ASN A 73 -18.67 -2.60 4.14
N TYR A 74 -19.14 -1.38 4.45
CA TYR A 74 -18.54 -0.53 5.48
C TYR A 74 -19.60 0.41 6.07
N GLY A 75 -19.71 0.40 7.42
CA GLY A 75 -20.65 1.26 8.13
C GLY A 75 -22.12 1.04 7.75
N GLY A 76 -22.49 -0.20 7.41
CA GLY A 76 -23.84 -0.56 6.98
C GLY A 76 -24.16 -0.23 5.51
N HIS A 77 -23.21 0.29 4.74
CA HIS A 77 -23.37 0.58 3.32
C HIS A 77 -22.57 -0.39 2.45
N GLN A 78 -23.20 -0.88 1.38
CA GLN A 78 -22.54 -1.69 0.36
C GLN A 78 -22.03 -0.79 -0.75
N TYR A 79 -20.72 -0.68 -0.92
CA TYR A 79 -20.05 0.17 -1.92
C TYR A 79 -19.82 -0.56 -3.25
N PHE A 80 -19.54 -1.86 -3.19
CA PHE A 80 -19.41 -2.75 -4.34
C PHE A 80 -19.80 -4.18 -3.96
N SER A 81 -20.10 -5.03 -4.93
CA SER A 81 -20.55 -6.39 -4.65
C SER A 81 -19.41 -7.28 -4.13
N ALA A 82 -19.75 -8.30 -3.31
CA ALA A 82 -18.81 -9.31 -2.89
C ALA A 82 -18.15 -10.00 -4.09
N LYS A 83 -18.94 -10.30 -5.14
CA LYS A 83 -18.41 -10.87 -6.38
C LYS A 83 -17.34 -9.99 -7.03
N THR A 84 -17.54 -8.68 -7.07
CA THR A 84 -16.54 -7.75 -7.61
C THR A 84 -15.23 -7.87 -6.84
N PHE A 85 -15.28 -7.90 -5.50
CA PHE A 85 -14.07 -8.12 -4.71
C PHE A 85 -13.41 -9.46 -5.02
N ASP A 86 -14.18 -10.55 -5.04
CA ASP A 86 -13.66 -11.88 -5.29
C ASP A 86 -13.00 -11.98 -6.68
N ASP A 87 -13.62 -11.39 -7.72
CA ASP A 87 -13.02 -11.31 -9.05
C ASP A 87 -11.68 -10.57 -9.03
N PHE A 88 -11.59 -9.43 -8.35
CA PHE A 88 -10.35 -8.64 -8.29
C PHE A 88 -9.27 -9.29 -7.41
N ASN A 89 -9.66 -10.01 -6.36
CA ASN A 89 -8.72 -10.69 -5.45
C ASN A 89 -8.29 -12.08 -5.95
N THR A 90 -8.91 -12.60 -6.98
CA THR A 90 -8.55 -13.90 -7.55
C THR A 90 -7.19 -13.86 -8.23
N CYS A 91 -6.35 -14.84 -7.91
CA CYS A 91 -5.07 -15.03 -8.59
C CYS A 91 -5.28 -15.85 -9.86
N TYR A 92 -5.46 -15.19 -10.99
CA TYR A 92 -5.76 -15.87 -12.27
C TYR A 92 -4.58 -16.61 -12.87
N PHE A 93 -3.36 -16.18 -12.57
CA PHE A 93 -2.13 -16.66 -13.17
C PHE A 93 -1.15 -17.27 -12.15
N CYS A 94 -1.65 -17.75 -11.01
CA CYS A 94 -0.82 -18.37 -10.00
C CYS A 94 -0.08 -19.61 -10.53
N ALA A 95 -0.74 -20.41 -11.36
CA ALA A 95 -0.16 -21.61 -11.98
C ALA A 95 1.04 -21.28 -12.88
N GLU A 96 1.03 -20.10 -13.49
CA GLU A 96 2.14 -19.58 -14.32
C GLU A 96 3.17 -18.78 -13.51
N GLY A 97 3.07 -18.78 -12.19
CA GLY A 97 4.03 -18.13 -11.28
C GLY A 97 3.77 -16.63 -11.03
N ASN A 98 2.67 -16.07 -11.52
CA ASN A 98 2.25 -14.72 -11.22
C ASN A 98 1.19 -14.71 -10.11
N ARG A 99 1.59 -14.29 -8.89
CA ARG A 99 0.73 -14.30 -7.71
C ARG A 99 -0.35 -13.22 -7.67
N ARG A 100 -0.39 -12.27 -8.60
CA ARG A 100 -1.25 -11.08 -8.52
C ARG A 100 -2.71 -11.39 -8.82
N GLY A 101 -3.60 -10.70 -8.11
CA GLY A 101 -4.97 -10.45 -8.55
C GLY A 101 -5.04 -9.23 -9.47
N ILE A 102 -6.24 -8.72 -9.71
CA ILE A 102 -6.45 -7.50 -10.50
C ILE A 102 -6.24 -6.29 -9.57
N GLY A 103 -5.06 -5.66 -9.64
CA GLY A 103 -4.69 -4.52 -8.81
C GLY A 103 -4.18 -4.87 -7.40
N PHE A 104 -4.43 -6.08 -6.91
CA PHE A 104 -3.87 -6.56 -5.65
C PHE A 104 -2.60 -7.39 -5.86
N ASP A 105 -1.63 -7.23 -4.95
CA ASP A 105 -0.58 -8.20 -4.74
C ASP A 105 -1.07 -9.26 -3.73
N LYS A 106 -0.55 -10.46 -3.82
CA LYS A 106 -0.94 -11.61 -3.00
C LYS A 106 0.26 -12.15 -2.23
N GLN A 107 -0.01 -13.00 -1.25
CA GLN A 107 1.00 -13.77 -0.55
C GLN A 107 1.96 -14.43 -1.55
N GLN A 108 3.23 -14.50 -1.21
CA GLN A 108 4.23 -15.16 -2.04
C GLN A 108 3.90 -16.62 -2.29
N LEU A 109 4.17 -17.06 -3.50
CA LEU A 109 4.06 -18.47 -3.85
C LEU A 109 5.13 -19.30 -3.10
N PRO A 110 4.87 -20.58 -2.79
CA PRO A 110 5.82 -21.43 -2.08
C PRO A 110 7.23 -21.39 -2.68
N GLY A 111 8.23 -21.15 -1.85
CA GLY A 111 9.64 -21.08 -2.27
C GLY A 111 10.04 -19.80 -3.01
N LYS A 112 9.16 -18.80 -3.07
CA LYS A 112 9.44 -17.49 -3.69
C LYS A 112 9.54 -16.39 -2.63
N ALA A 113 10.36 -15.37 -2.91
CA ALA A 113 10.32 -14.13 -2.15
C ALA A 113 9.03 -13.35 -2.45
N GLY A 114 8.57 -12.58 -1.49
CA GLY A 114 7.34 -11.82 -1.62
C GLY A 114 7.27 -10.60 -0.71
N PRO A 115 6.15 -9.91 -0.70
CA PRO A 115 5.97 -8.65 0.02
C PRO A 115 5.62 -8.82 1.50
N THR A 116 5.47 -10.06 1.99
CA THR A 116 5.02 -10.35 3.36
C THR A 116 6.01 -11.25 4.09
N CYS A 117 5.78 -11.45 5.38
CA CYS A 117 6.55 -12.40 6.23
C CYS A 117 6.47 -13.87 5.73
N GLY A 118 5.60 -14.21 4.80
CA GLY A 118 5.30 -15.61 4.46
C GLY A 118 4.32 -16.27 5.44
N CYS A 119 3.90 -15.59 6.48
CA CYS A 119 2.99 -16.05 7.54
C CYS A 119 1.52 -15.64 7.31
N ALA A 120 1.26 -14.75 6.36
CA ALA A 120 -0.11 -14.38 5.98
C ALA A 120 -0.82 -15.51 5.24
N SER A 121 -2.15 -15.52 5.24
CA SER A 121 -2.94 -16.53 4.52
C SER A 121 -2.83 -16.39 3.00
N LEU A 122 -3.14 -17.44 2.26
CA LEU A 122 -3.17 -17.39 0.79
C LEU A 122 -4.31 -16.51 0.26
N THR A 123 -5.32 -16.26 1.07
CA THR A 123 -6.43 -15.35 0.75
C THR A 123 -6.07 -13.89 0.99
N SER A 124 -4.96 -13.62 1.71
CA SER A 124 -4.49 -12.27 2.00
C SER A 124 -4.15 -11.49 0.74
N PHE A 125 -4.23 -10.18 0.84
CA PHE A 125 -4.03 -9.28 -0.28
C PHE A 125 -3.54 -7.91 0.19
N GLY A 126 -2.93 -7.17 -0.69
CA GLY A 126 -2.46 -5.82 -0.41
C GLY A 126 -1.62 -5.24 -1.52
N HIS A 127 -0.80 -4.28 -1.21
CA HIS A 127 0.22 -3.76 -2.10
C HIS A 127 1.32 -3.03 -1.33
N THR A 128 2.52 -3.02 -1.89
CA THR A 128 3.63 -2.19 -1.41
C THR A 128 3.75 -0.93 -2.25
N GLY A 129 4.22 0.17 -1.65
CA GLY A 129 4.55 1.39 -2.37
C GLY A 129 6.05 1.59 -2.52
N PHE A 130 6.48 2.23 -3.61
CA PHE A 130 7.89 2.51 -3.89
C PHE A 130 8.58 3.28 -2.75
N THR A 131 7.87 4.19 -2.11
CA THR A 131 8.36 4.98 -0.96
C THR A 131 8.51 4.19 0.34
N GLY A 132 8.23 2.89 0.33
CA GLY A 132 8.44 1.98 1.46
C GLY A 132 7.17 1.59 2.22
N THR A 133 6.03 2.10 1.80
CA THR A 133 4.74 1.78 2.43
C THR A 133 4.27 0.36 2.11
N ILE A 134 3.44 -0.20 2.99
CA ILE A 134 2.64 -1.41 2.72
C ILE A 134 1.25 -1.24 3.35
N ALA A 135 0.23 -1.69 2.63
CA ALA A 135 -1.11 -1.93 3.12
C ALA A 135 -1.46 -3.38 2.80
N TRP A 136 -1.75 -4.17 3.84
CA TRP A 136 -2.02 -5.59 3.70
C TRP A 136 -3.20 -6.01 4.57
N ALA A 137 -4.05 -6.87 4.04
CA ALA A 137 -5.20 -7.40 4.75
C ALA A 137 -5.25 -8.93 4.63
N ASP A 138 -5.57 -9.57 5.72
CA ASP A 138 -5.71 -11.02 5.81
C ASP A 138 -7.12 -11.37 6.28
N PRO A 139 -7.99 -11.86 5.38
CA PRO A 139 -9.38 -12.23 5.73
C PRO A 139 -9.48 -13.37 6.72
N GLU A 140 -8.52 -14.29 6.80
CA GLU A 140 -8.59 -15.45 7.69
C GLU A 140 -8.34 -15.07 9.15
N THR A 141 -7.48 -14.06 9.38
CA THR A 141 -7.17 -13.56 10.72
C THR A 141 -7.87 -12.23 11.03
N GLU A 142 -8.60 -11.65 10.06
CA GLU A 142 -9.17 -10.31 10.10
C GLU A 142 -8.12 -9.21 10.38
N LEU A 143 -6.83 -9.48 10.16
CA LEU A 143 -5.75 -8.53 10.36
C LEU A 143 -5.67 -7.52 9.21
N VAL A 144 -5.55 -6.24 9.57
CA VAL A 144 -5.14 -5.16 8.66
C VAL A 144 -3.80 -4.62 9.11
N TYR A 145 -2.78 -4.79 8.30
CA TYR A 145 -1.42 -4.30 8.54
C TYR A 145 -1.13 -3.11 7.64
N ILE A 146 -0.91 -1.94 8.26
CA ILE A 146 -0.53 -0.71 7.56
C ILE A 146 0.81 -0.24 8.11
N PHE A 147 1.80 -0.16 7.25
CA PHE A 147 3.09 0.41 7.59
C PHE A 147 3.42 1.54 6.62
N LEU A 148 3.54 2.75 7.14
CA LEU A 148 3.88 3.93 6.35
C LEU A 148 5.33 4.32 6.62
N ALA A 149 6.10 4.39 5.57
CA ALA A 149 7.50 4.79 5.61
C ALA A 149 7.82 5.72 4.45
N ASN A 150 8.93 6.43 4.57
CA ASN A 150 9.48 7.29 3.54
C ASN A 150 10.96 6.96 3.33
N ARG A 151 11.23 5.78 2.78
CA ARG A 151 12.58 5.25 2.57
C ARG A 151 13.38 6.03 1.52
N THR A 152 12.67 6.77 0.67
CA THR A 152 13.27 7.48 -0.45
C THR A 152 13.91 8.82 -0.05
N PHE A 153 13.70 9.30 1.18
CA PHE A 153 14.33 10.51 1.65
C PHE A 153 15.64 10.21 2.40
N PRO A 154 16.74 10.94 2.14
CA PRO A 154 16.89 12.01 1.14
C PRO A 154 17.10 11.50 -0.30
N SER A 155 17.42 10.22 -0.49
CA SER A 155 17.69 9.59 -1.80
C SER A 155 17.08 8.21 -1.88
N SER A 156 16.50 7.86 -3.03
CA SER A 156 15.97 6.53 -3.33
C SER A 156 17.03 5.46 -3.57
N GLU A 157 18.31 5.82 -3.68
CA GLU A 157 19.43 4.89 -3.91
C GLU A 157 19.64 3.92 -2.74
N THR A 158 19.30 4.34 -1.51
CA THR A 158 19.41 3.49 -0.33
C THR A 158 18.08 2.82 -0.01
N ASN A 159 18.07 1.50 0.19
CA ASN A 159 16.87 0.76 0.54
C ASN A 159 17.16 -0.20 1.71
N LYS A 160 17.49 0.35 2.88
CA LYS A 160 17.68 -0.41 4.11
C LYS A 160 16.40 -1.14 4.52
N LEU A 161 15.25 -0.49 4.34
CA LEU A 161 13.95 -1.04 4.69
C LEU A 161 13.72 -2.43 4.07
N SER A 162 14.04 -2.59 2.79
CA SER A 162 13.90 -3.87 2.10
C SER A 162 15.08 -4.81 2.33
N LYS A 163 16.31 -4.27 2.41
CA LYS A 163 17.50 -5.09 2.63
C LYS A 163 17.51 -5.79 3.99
N GLU A 164 16.91 -5.15 4.98
CA GLU A 164 16.81 -5.64 6.36
C GLU A 164 15.45 -6.26 6.68
N ASN A 165 14.58 -6.49 5.69
CA ASN A 165 13.24 -7.09 5.80
C ASN A 165 12.36 -6.46 6.89
N ILE A 166 12.51 -5.18 7.21
CA ILE A 166 11.90 -4.54 8.38
C ILE A 166 10.37 -4.67 8.40
N ARG A 167 9.71 -4.54 7.25
CA ARG A 167 8.23 -4.64 7.17
C ARG A 167 7.77 -6.06 7.39
N GLU A 168 8.48 -7.00 6.81
CA GLU A 168 8.24 -8.43 6.88
C GLU A 168 8.45 -8.96 8.30
N ASP A 169 9.51 -8.54 8.98
CA ASP A 169 9.82 -8.91 10.37
C ASP A 169 8.78 -8.35 11.35
N ILE A 170 8.38 -7.08 11.19
CA ILE A 170 7.30 -6.49 12.00
C ILE A 170 5.99 -7.25 11.79
N GLN A 171 5.67 -7.57 10.54
CA GLN A 171 4.46 -8.33 10.24
C GLN A 171 4.51 -9.71 10.89
N GLN A 172 5.64 -10.41 10.83
CA GLN A 172 5.83 -11.70 11.48
C GLN A 172 5.58 -11.64 12.99
N ILE A 173 6.18 -10.68 13.67
CA ILE A 173 5.99 -10.50 15.12
C ILE A 173 4.50 -10.30 15.46
N ILE A 174 3.75 -9.57 14.63
CA ILE A 174 2.31 -9.37 14.83
C ILE A 174 1.57 -10.71 14.72
N TYR A 175 1.84 -11.51 13.69
CA TYR A 175 1.21 -12.83 13.55
C TYR A 175 1.56 -13.78 14.69
N GLU A 176 2.82 -13.78 15.12
CA GLU A 176 3.27 -14.59 16.29
C GLU A 176 2.56 -14.20 17.59
N ALA A 177 2.23 -12.92 17.75
CA ALA A 177 1.50 -12.42 18.93
C ALA A 177 -0.01 -12.71 18.93
N MET A 178 -0.56 -13.20 17.80
CA MET A 178 -1.99 -13.51 17.65
C MET A 178 -2.33 -14.98 17.96
N ILE A 179 -1.33 -15.83 18.27
CA ILE A 179 -1.47 -17.27 18.51
C ILE A 179 -1.77 -17.53 20.04
#